data_50e1369d782c63cbcbe2ed09d76f81f2
#
_entry.id   50e1369d782c63cbcbe2ed09d76f81f2
#
_cell.length_a   1.000
_cell.length_b   1.000
_cell.length_c   1.000
_cell.angle_alpha   90.00
_cell.angle_beta   90.00
_cell.angle_gamma   90.00
#
_symmetry.space_group_name_H-M   'P 1'
#
loop_
_entity.id
_entity.type
_entity.pdbx_description
1 polymer ?
#
loop_
_entity_poly.entity_id
_entity_poly.type
_entity_poly.pdbx_seq_one_letter_code
_entity_poly.pdbx_strand_id
1 'polypeptide(L)'
;VKRVIIHTLTEQEAKEATIYLEHHRPRHVALAASWGDVLGPVERPGLNPVERQAFAFDYYYRPFGAKTTARSGLYQIIKRWRPEYVIDAVNTATIFGYHGKLYEIERALWRQSRSPEDTPSRNHLTQELLMAAFVPKMTRFIQVLERSMLEFKIRRYVKVSTTGLGGMGLNIPYTHGDPNETGITTRLLGKIAAAGILNQLLWNLAHTPEIDIRIVIPATLVGWEPVRQYEIYHDQKSNGKEPLR
;
A
#
# COMPACT_ATOMS: atom_id res chain seq x y z
N VAL A 1 1.84 -23.24 -11.43
CA VAL A 1 1.47 -22.83 -10.06
C VAL A 1 0.72 -23.97 -9.40
N LYS A 2 1.15 -24.41 -8.20
CA LYS A 2 0.50 -25.49 -7.44
C LYS A 2 -0.52 -24.95 -6.42
N ARG A 3 -0.27 -23.78 -5.89
CA ARG A 3 -1.11 -23.15 -4.87
C ARG A 3 -1.14 -21.64 -5.04
N VAL A 4 -2.29 -21.04 -4.85
CA VAL A 4 -2.49 -19.59 -4.74
C VAL A 4 -2.95 -19.27 -3.32
N ILE A 5 -2.33 -18.30 -2.69
CA ILE A 5 -2.72 -17.78 -1.38
C ILE A 5 -3.34 -16.40 -1.61
N ILE A 6 -4.58 -16.25 -1.19
CA ILE A 6 -5.29 -14.98 -1.22
C ILE A 6 -5.10 -14.33 0.15
N HIS A 7 -4.64 -13.09 0.16
CA HIS A 7 -4.56 -12.32 1.40
C HIS A 7 -5.28 -11.00 1.23
N THR A 8 -6.15 -10.69 2.19
CA THR A 8 -6.99 -9.48 2.21
C THR A 8 -6.91 -8.81 3.58
N LEU A 9 -7.51 -7.63 3.73
CA LEU A 9 -7.53 -6.94 5.01
C LEU A 9 -8.47 -7.65 6.00
N THR A 10 -9.63 -8.09 5.55
CA THR A 10 -10.68 -8.69 6.39
C THR A 10 -10.97 -10.13 6.03
N GLU A 11 -11.53 -10.88 6.98
CA GLU A 11 -11.96 -12.26 6.77
C GLU A 11 -13.08 -12.36 5.73
N GLN A 12 -13.99 -11.37 5.72
CA GLN A 12 -15.09 -11.34 4.76
C GLN A 12 -14.59 -11.20 3.32
N GLU A 13 -13.67 -10.27 3.07
CA GLU A 13 -13.04 -10.11 1.76
C GLU A 13 -12.29 -11.39 1.32
N ALA A 14 -11.62 -12.06 2.25
CA ALA A 14 -10.93 -13.31 1.96
C ALA A 14 -11.90 -14.41 1.53
N LYS A 15 -13.06 -14.53 2.19
CA LYS A 15 -14.12 -15.47 1.81
C LYS A 15 -14.69 -15.16 0.43
N GLU A 16 -15.04 -13.91 0.16
CA GLU A 16 -15.59 -13.47 -1.13
C GLU A 16 -14.61 -13.71 -2.27
N ALA A 17 -13.36 -13.33 -2.10
CA ALA A 17 -12.31 -13.57 -3.09
C ALA A 17 -12.07 -15.07 -3.33
N THR A 18 -12.15 -15.89 -2.28
CA THR A 18 -12.01 -17.34 -2.42
C THR A 18 -13.16 -17.94 -3.23
N ILE A 19 -14.39 -17.56 -2.95
CA ILE A 19 -15.59 -18.01 -3.70
C ILE A 19 -15.44 -17.63 -5.17
N TYR A 20 -15.07 -16.39 -5.46
CA TYR A 20 -14.88 -15.92 -6.84
C TYR A 20 -13.81 -16.74 -7.57
N LEU A 21 -12.67 -16.96 -6.95
CA LEU A 21 -11.54 -17.65 -7.59
C LEU A 21 -11.76 -19.15 -7.69
N GLU A 22 -12.53 -19.79 -6.82
CA GLU A 22 -12.91 -21.21 -6.95
C GLU A 22 -13.60 -21.51 -8.29
N HIS A 23 -14.40 -20.58 -8.80
CA HIS A 23 -15.08 -20.72 -10.08
C HIS A 23 -14.17 -20.50 -11.30
N HIS A 24 -13.03 -19.83 -11.11
CA HIS A 24 -12.15 -19.41 -12.21
C HIS A 24 -10.79 -20.12 -12.22
N ARG A 25 -10.43 -20.82 -11.14
CA ARG A 25 -9.13 -21.49 -11.06
C ARG A 25 -9.06 -22.78 -11.86
N PRO A 26 -7.89 -23.12 -12.40
CA PRO A 26 -7.65 -24.45 -12.93
C PRO A 26 -7.78 -25.52 -11.81
N ARG A 27 -8.37 -26.68 -12.12
CA ARG A 27 -8.64 -27.73 -11.12
C ARG A 27 -7.42 -28.22 -10.33
N HIS A 28 -6.23 -28.14 -10.92
CA HIS A 28 -4.97 -28.57 -10.29
C HIS A 28 -4.34 -27.52 -9.36
N VAL A 29 -4.92 -26.35 -9.22
CA VAL A 29 -4.42 -25.25 -8.37
C VAL A 29 -5.17 -25.24 -7.06
N ALA A 30 -4.48 -25.42 -5.94
CA ALA A 30 -5.07 -25.29 -4.61
C ALA A 30 -5.20 -23.81 -4.22
N LEU A 31 -6.31 -23.46 -3.57
CA LEU A 31 -6.49 -22.13 -2.96
C LEU A 31 -6.31 -22.21 -1.44
N ALA A 32 -5.76 -21.15 -0.88
CA ALA A 32 -5.76 -20.90 0.55
C ALA A 32 -6.00 -19.39 0.78
N ALA A 33 -6.62 -19.06 1.89
CA ALA A 33 -6.92 -17.68 2.24
C ALA A 33 -6.35 -17.31 3.60
N SER A 34 -6.04 -16.04 3.77
CA SER A 34 -5.65 -15.41 5.03
C SER A 34 -6.04 -13.93 4.99
N TRP A 35 -6.05 -13.30 6.15
CA TRP A 35 -6.41 -11.89 6.28
C TRP A 35 -5.59 -11.20 7.36
N GLY A 36 -5.57 -9.88 7.32
CA GLY A 36 -4.89 -9.00 8.26
C GLY A 36 -4.14 -7.85 7.59
N ASP A 37 -3.66 -6.91 8.39
CA ASP A 37 -2.92 -5.77 7.90
C ASP A 37 -1.48 -6.15 7.51
N VAL A 38 -1.14 -5.97 6.25
CA VAL A 38 0.24 -6.18 5.74
C VAL A 38 1.11 -4.94 5.87
N LEU A 39 0.54 -3.77 6.08
CA LEU A 39 1.26 -2.50 6.10
C LEU A 39 1.73 -2.11 7.51
N GLY A 40 1.08 -2.68 8.52
CA GLY A 40 1.33 -2.40 9.92
C GLY A 40 1.95 -3.56 10.70
N PRO A 41 2.10 -3.37 12.01
CA PRO A 41 2.44 -4.46 12.90
C PRO A 41 1.22 -5.38 13.10
N VAL A 42 1.50 -6.67 13.34
CA VAL A 42 0.46 -7.63 13.74
C VAL A 42 -0.28 -7.10 14.95
N GLU A 43 -1.59 -7.08 14.87
CA GLU A 43 -2.43 -6.60 15.97
C GLU A 43 -2.22 -7.43 17.25
N ARG A 44 -2.25 -6.73 18.38
CA ARG A 44 -2.28 -7.35 19.69
C ARG A 44 -3.69 -7.23 20.28
N PRO A 45 -4.37 -8.33 20.55
CA PRO A 45 -5.66 -8.28 21.24
C PRO A 45 -5.56 -7.58 22.59
N GLY A 46 -6.60 -6.85 22.97
CA GLY A 46 -6.72 -6.26 24.30
C GLY A 46 -6.08 -4.88 24.49
N LEU A 47 -5.40 -4.34 23.49
CA LEU A 47 -4.88 -2.97 23.58
C LEU A 47 -6.00 -1.94 23.47
N ASN A 48 -6.01 -0.96 24.38
CA ASN A 48 -6.86 0.24 24.23
C ASN A 48 -6.35 1.14 23.09
N PRO A 49 -7.10 2.16 22.63
CA PRO A 49 -6.71 3.01 21.52
C PRO A 49 -5.35 3.69 21.70
N VAL A 50 -5.02 4.17 22.89
CA VAL A 50 -3.73 4.84 23.19
C VAL A 50 -2.58 3.85 23.12
N GLU A 51 -2.72 2.67 23.72
CA GLU A 51 -1.72 1.61 23.65
C GLU A 51 -1.51 1.11 22.23
N ARG A 52 -2.57 1.01 21.43
CA ARG A 52 -2.51 0.63 20.02
C ARG A 52 -1.72 1.66 19.21
N GLN A 53 -1.98 2.94 19.44
CA GLN A 53 -1.22 4.02 18.79
C GLN A 53 0.26 3.99 19.18
N ALA A 54 0.57 3.85 20.47
CA ALA A 54 1.94 3.72 20.97
C ALA A 54 2.66 2.50 20.38
N PHE A 55 1.96 1.37 20.25
CA PHE A 55 2.48 0.16 19.65
C PHE A 55 2.81 0.33 18.16
N ALA A 56 1.94 1.00 17.40
CA ALA A 56 2.16 1.31 16.00
C ALA A 56 3.31 2.32 15.83
N PHE A 57 3.34 3.36 16.66
CA PHE A 57 4.43 4.34 16.68
C PHE A 57 5.78 3.66 16.92
N ASP A 58 5.89 2.84 17.94
CA ASP A 58 7.11 2.09 18.25
C ASP A 58 7.53 1.20 17.07
N TYR A 59 6.60 0.58 16.35
CA TYR A 59 6.90 -0.21 15.18
C TYR A 59 7.51 0.62 14.03
N TYR A 60 6.97 1.80 13.73
CA TYR A 60 7.44 2.61 12.60
C TYR A 60 8.73 3.38 12.90
N TYR A 61 8.93 3.82 14.12
CA TYR A 61 10.04 4.72 14.49
C TYR A 61 11.21 4.04 15.22
N ARG A 62 11.02 2.84 15.74
CA ARG A 62 12.12 2.07 16.33
C ARG A 62 13.15 1.69 15.25
N PRO A 63 14.45 1.62 15.56
CA PRO A 63 15.45 1.10 14.62
C PRO A 63 15.06 -0.24 14.03
N PHE A 64 15.31 -0.42 12.74
CA PHE A 64 15.00 -1.64 12.04
C PHE A 64 15.88 -2.79 12.52
N GLY A 65 15.29 -3.97 12.72
CA GLY A 65 16.01 -5.16 13.17
C GLY A 65 15.07 -6.34 13.36
N ALA A 66 15.59 -7.45 13.86
CA ALA A 66 14.84 -8.70 13.98
C ALA A 66 13.51 -8.55 14.77
N LYS A 67 13.51 -7.74 15.83
CA LYS A 67 12.31 -7.50 16.66
C LYS A 67 11.22 -6.74 15.92
N THR A 68 11.59 -5.71 15.13
CA THR A 68 10.64 -4.95 14.32
C THR A 68 10.16 -5.77 13.13
N THR A 69 11.03 -6.51 12.48
CA THR A 69 10.68 -7.43 11.39
C THR A 69 9.67 -8.47 11.84
N ALA A 70 9.91 -9.12 12.98
CA ALA A 70 9.00 -10.15 13.53
C ALA A 70 7.61 -9.61 13.88
N ARG A 71 7.45 -8.30 14.05
CA ARG A 71 6.15 -7.66 14.33
C ARG A 71 5.36 -7.32 13.08
N SER A 72 5.97 -7.33 11.91
CA SER A 72 5.32 -6.94 10.65
C SER A 72 4.30 -7.97 10.18
N GLY A 73 3.11 -7.50 9.79
CA GLY A 73 2.09 -8.34 9.15
C GLY A 73 2.60 -8.96 7.85
N LEU A 74 3.23 -8.16 6.98
CA LEU A 74 3.82 -8.65 5.72
C LEU A 74 4.84 -9.76 5.97
N TYR A 75 5.76 -9.56 6.90
CA TYR A 75 6.78 -10.57 7.20
C TYR A 75 6.16 -11.88 7.72
N GLN A 76 5.16 -11.78 8.61
CA GLN A 76 4.51 -12.96 9.18
C GLN A 76 3.76 -13.79 8.12
N ILE A 77 3.11 -13.14 7.18
CA ILE A 77 2.42 -13.80 6.08
C ILE A 77 3.42 -14.51 5.17
N ILE A 78 4.47 -13.80 4.75
CA ILE A 78 5.52 -14.37 3.90
C ILE A 78 6.20 -15.54 4.62
N LYS A 79 6.51 -15.40 5.91
CA LYS A 79 7.09 -16.45 6.74
C LYS A 79 6.20 -17.69 6.81
N ARG A 80 4.88 -17.49 6.98
CA ARG A 80 3.90 -18.57 7.09
C ARG A 80 3.76 -19.36 5.78
N TRP A 81 3.64 -18.64 4.67
CA TRP A 81 3.27 -19.24 3.40
C TRP A 81 4.44 -19.55 2.47
N ARG A 82 5.58 -18.90 2.69
CA ARG A 82 6.79 -19.04 1.88
C ARG A 82 6.51 -19.00 0.37
N PRO A 83 5.87 -17.93 -0.14
CA PRO A 83 5.53 -17.85 -1.54
C PRO A 83 6.78 -17.72 -2.41
N GLU A 84 6.77 -18.33 -3.58
CA GLU A 84 7.80 -18.15 -4.60
C GLU A 84 7.61 -16.82 -5.36
N TYR A 85 6.34 -16.43 -5.54
CA TYR A 85 5.93 -15.20 -6.21
C TYR A 85 4.94 -14.44 -5.33
N VAL A 86 5.10 -13.13 -5.25
CA VAL A 86 4.17 -12.23 -4.55
C VAL A 86 3.60 -11.25 -5.56
N ILE A 87 2.27 -11.16 -5.62
CA ILE A 87 1.55 -10.12 -6.36
C ILE A 87 0.89 -9.21 -5.33
N ASP A 88 1.36 -7.98 -5.27
CA ASP A 88 0.86 -6.96 -4.34
C ASP A 88 -0.04 -5.98 -5.10
N ALA A 89 -1.34 -6.12 -4.88
CA ALA A 89 -2.37 -5.22 -5.40
C ALA A 89 -2.91 -4.25 -4.32
N VAL A 90 -2.27 -4.19 -3.14
CA VAL A 90 -2.67 -3.27 -2.08
C VAL A 90 -2.43 -1.83 -2.51
N ASN A 91 -3.40 -0.95 -2.34
CA ASN A 91 -3.24 0.46 -2.64
C ASN A 91 -2.46 1.19 -1.52
N THR A 92 -1.21 0.79 -1.34
CA THR A 92 -0.31 1.23 -0.27
C THR A 92 -0.16 2.74 -0.22
N ALA A 93 -0.02 3.38 -1.37
CA ALA A 93 0.12 4.83 -1.46
C ALA A 93 -1.14 5.57 -1.00
N THR A 94 -2.32 5.08 -1.36
CA THR A 94 -3.59 5.63 -0.89
C THR A 94 -3.73 5.49 0.62
N ILE A 95 -3.47 4.30 1.14
CA ILE A 95 -3.58 4.03 2.58
C ILE A 95 -2.64 4.96 3.36
N PHE A 96 -1.39 5.10 2.96
CA PHE A 96 -0.44 5.96 3.66
C PHE A 96 -0.68 7.45 3.39
N GLY A 97 -1.10 7.85 2.20
CA GLY A 97 -1.34 9.24 1.83
C GLY A 97 -2.66 9.80 2.35
N TYR A 98 -3.69 8.95 2.52
CA TYR A 98 -5.02 9.37 2.99
C TYR A 98 -5.19 9.32 4.52
N HIS A 99 -4.23 8.82 5.26
CA HIS A 99 -4.21 9.12 6.71
C HIS A 99 -4.06 10.62 7.02
N GLY A 100 -4.35 11.41 6.06
CA GLY A 100 -4.21 12.80 5.74
C GLY A 100 -5.09 13.76 6.49
N LYS A 101 -5.09 13.69 7.81
CA LYS A 101 -5.32 14.87 8.63
C LYS A 101 -4.03 15.68 8.81
N LEU A 102 -3.00 15.42 7.98
CA LEU A 102 -1.70 16.07 8.13
C LEU A 102 -1.84 17.58 8.18
N TYR A 103 -2.54 18.18 7.21
CA TYR A 103 -2.77 19.64 7.18
C TYR A 103 -3.61 20.14 8.36
N GLU A 104 -4.62 19.40 8.78
CA GLU A 104 -5.45 19.76 9.93
C GLU A 104 -4.66 19.74 11.24
N ILE A 105 -3.80 18.71 11.39
CA ILE A 105 -2.92 18.54 12.54
C ILE A 105 -1.84 19.62 12.56
N GLU A 106 -1.18 19.90 11.42
CA GLU A 106 -0.22 20.98 11.28
C GLU A 106 -0.84 22.33 11.66
N ARG A 107 -2.05 22.60 11.16
CA ARG A 107 -2.80 23.81 11.48
C ARG A 107 -3.17 23.88 12.96
N ALA A 108 -3.55 22.76 13.57
CA ALA A 108 -3.85 22.70 15.00
C ALA A 108 -2.58 22.94 15.84
N LEU A 109 -1.46 22.30 15.50
CA LEU A 109 -0.17 22.54 16.13
C LEU A 109 0.29 24.00 16.01
N TRP A 110 0.12 24.59 14.82
CA TRP A 110 0.46 26.00 14.62
C TRP A 110 -0.39 26.94 15.47
N ARG A 111 -1.71 26.69 15.60
CA ARG A 111 -2.58 27.46 16.51
C ARG A 111 -2.14 27.31 17.95
N GLN A 112 -1.82 26.12 18.38
CA GLN A 112 -1.44 25.81 19.76
C GLN A 112 -0.04 26.30 20.12
N SER A 113 0.87 26.44 19.14
CA SER A 113 2.19 27.04 19.36
C SER A 113 2.11 28.48 19.85
N ARG A 114 0.97 29.15 19.65
CA ARG A 114 0.69 30.50 20.10
C ARG A 114 0.09 30.57 21.51
N SER A 115 -0.25 29.43 22.11
CA SER A 115 -0.80 29.33 23.47
C SER A 115 0.17 28.50 24.34
N PRO A 116 0.95 29.15 25.22
CA PRO A 116 2.02 28.47 25.96
C PRO A 116 1.57 27.40 26.97
N GLU A 117 0.30 27.38 27.36
CA GLU A 117 -0.16 26.71 28.58
C GLU A 117 -0.59 25.27 28.44
N ASP A 118 -0.74 24.72 27.21
CA ASP A 118 -1.29 23.38 27.03
C ASP A 118 -0.27 22.37 26.44
N THR A 119 0.68 21.97 27.27
CA THR A 119 1.73 20.98 26.89
C THR A 119 1.19 19.58 26.59
N PRO A 120 0.23 19.01 27.34
CA PRO A 120 -0.30 17.68 27.05
C PRO A 120 -0.98 17.58 25.68
N SER A 121 -1.82 18.54 25.32
CA SER A 121 -2.47 18.59 24.01
C SER A 121 -1.47 18.78 22.87
N ARG A 122 -0.42 19.55 23.08
CA ARG A 122 0.68 19.72 22.13
C ARG A 122 1.40 18.41 21.87
N ASN A 123 1.72 17.66 22.91
CA ASN A 123 2.36 16.36 22.79
C ASN A 123 1.48 15.38 22.02
N HIS A 124 0.19 15.36 22.28
CA HIS A 124 -0.77 14.54 21.55
C HIS A 124 -0.80 14.89 20.05
N LEU A 125 -0.98 16.17 19.71
CA LEU A 125 -0.96 16.64 18.32
C LEU A 125 0.37 16.34 17.61
N THR A 126 1.49 16.47 18.33
CA THR A 126 2.80 16.09 17.77
C THR A 126 2.88 14.61 17.46
N GLN A 127 2.36 13.73 18.33
CA GLN A 127 2.29 12.30 18.07
C GLN A 127 1.37 11.99 16.88
N GLU A 128 0.23 12.65 16.79
CA GLU A 128 -0.68 12.50 15.63
C GLU A 128 -0.01 12.94 14.33
N LEU A 129 0.75 14.05 14.34
CA LEU A 129 1.50 14.52 13.18
C LEU A 129 2.53 13.48 12.72
N LEU A 130 3.30 12.94 13.66
CA LEU A 130 4.26 11.90 13.37
C LEU A 130 3.58 10.63 12.83
N MET A 131 2.43 10.26 13.37
CA MET A 131 1.66 9.12 12.87
C MET A 131 0.99 9.39 11.51
N ALA A 132 0.70 10.63 11.17
CA ALA A 132 0.21 11.01 9.85
C ALA A 132 1.32 10.99 8.78
N ALA A 133 2.59 11.12 9.17
CA ALA A 133 3.71 11.06 8.24
C ALA A 133 3.80 9.71 7.53
N PHE A 134 3.80 9.72 6.20
CA PHE A 134 3.84 8.49 5.39
C PHE A 134 5.26 7.98 5.12
N VAL A 135 6.28 8.85 5.15
CA VAL A 135 7.66 8.46 4.84
C VAL A 135 8.21 7.37 5.78
N PRO A 136 8.08 7.45 7.11
CA PRO A 136 8.54 6.37 7.99
C PRO A 136 7.82 5.05 7.75
N LYS A 137 6.52 5.11 7.42
CA LYS A 137 5.71 3.92 7.12
C LYS A 137 6.15 3.24 5.84
N MET A 138 6.40 4.01 4.79
CA MET A 138 6.92 3.51 3.51
C MET A 138 8.32 2.95 3.66
N THR A 139 9.19 3.66 4.36
CA THR A 139 10.54 3.17 4.65
C THR A 139 10.48 1.83 5.37
N ARG A 140 9.63 1.71 6.39
CA ARG A 140 9.45 0.47 7.14
C ARG A 140 8.93 -0.66 6.24
N PHE A 141 7.95 -0.38 5.39
CA PHE A 141 7.41 -1.33 4.44
C PHE A 141 8.51 -1.89 3.51
N ILE A 142 9.34 -1.01 2.92
CA ILE A 142 10.45 -1.41 2.04
C ILE A 142 11.51 -2.23 2.77
N GLN A 143 11.90 -1.83 3.97
CA GLN A 143 12.85 -2.58 4.80
C GLN A 143 12.37 -4.00 5.11
N VAL A 144 11.08 -4.13 5.44
CA VAL A 144 10.47 -5.44 5.71
C VAL A 144 10.37 -6.27 4.43
N LEU A 145 10.00 -5.65 3.31
CA LEU A 145 9.92 -6.31 2.02
C LEU A 145 11.28 -6.87 1.60
N GLU A 146 12.32 -6.03 1.62
CA GLU A 146 13.69 -6.44 1.33
C GLU A 146 14.12 -7.64 2.19
N ARG A 147 13.98 -7.49 3.50
CA ARG A 147 14.33 -8.57 4.44
C ARG A 147 13.56 -9.86 4.14
N SER A 148 12.27 -9.76 3.85
CA SER A 148 11.44 -10.92 3.55
C SER A 148 11.83 -11.59 2.23
N MET A 149 12.14 -10.80 1.21
CA MET A 149 12.56 -11.33 -0.09
C MET A 149 13.86 -12.11 0.02
N LEU A 150 14.86 -11.57 0.69
CA LEU A 150 16.15 -12.20 0.88
C LEU A 150 16.07 -13.43 1.81
N GLU A 151 15.42 -13.32 2.95
CA GLU A 151 15.34 -14.40 3.94
C GLU A 151 14.55 -15.61 3.44
N PHE A 152 13.45 -15.37 2.73
CA PHE A 152 12.58 -16.45 2.24
C PHE A 152 12.80 -16.79 0.76
N LYS A 153 13.80 -16.18 0.10
CA LYS A 153 14.17 -16.42 -1.30
C LYS A 153 13.00 -16.28 -2.26
N ILE A 154 12.25 -15.18 -2.12
CA ILE A 154 11.15 -14.86 -3.03
C ILE A 154 11.73 -14.57 -4.41
N ARG A 155 11.33 -15.32 -5.43
CA ARG A 155 11.86 -15.18 -6.79
C ARG A 155 11.45 -13.88 -7.45
N ARG A 156 10.20 -13.44 -7.21
CA ARG A 156 9.68 -12.20 -7.81
C ARG A 156 8.58 -11.58 -6.97
N TYR A 157 8.66 -10.27 -6.84
CA TYR A 157 7.59 -9.43 -6.32
C TYR A 157 7.03 -8.55 -7.43
N VAL A 158 5.72 -8.60 -7.64
CA VAL A 158 5.02 -7.79 -8.63
C VAL A 158 4.12 -6.80 -7.89
N LYS A 159 4.41 -5.52 -8.04
CA LYS A 159 3.56 -4.43 -7.53
C LYS A 159 2.61 -3.96 -8.60
N VAL A 160 1.32 -4.12 -8.39
CA VAL A 160 0.30 -3.40 -9.15
C VAL A 160 0.16 -2.03 -8.49
N SER A 161 0.75 -1.01 -9.13
CA SER A 161 0.85 0.32 -8.56
C SER A 161 -0.18 1.27 -9.17
N THR A 162 -0.50 2.32 -8.44
CA THR A 162 -1.23 3.48 -8.99
C THR A 162 -0.23 4.41 -9.67
N THR A 163 -0.67 5.11 -10.72
CA THR A 163 0.15 6.11 -11.38
C THR A 163 0.39 7.29 -10.43
N GLY A 164 1.66 7.58 -10.11
CA GLY A 164 2.03 8.76 -9.34
C GLY A 164 1.89 10.07 -10.14
N LEU A 165 1.89 9.98 -11.46
CA LEU A 165 1.77 11.11 -12.37
C LEU A 165 0.74 10.75 -13.44
N GLY A 166 -0.30 11.56 -13.60
CA GLY A 166 -1.20 11.49 -14.74
C GLY A 166 -2.08 10.26 -14.78
N GLY A 167 -2.44 9.68 -13.76
CA GLY A 167 -3.51 8.71 -13.70
C GLY A 167 -4.81 9.38 -13.31
N MET A 168 -5.71 8.64 -12.72
CA MET A 168 -7.00 9.15 -12.25
C MET A 168 -6.88 10.35 -11.31
N GLY A 169 -5.67 10.68 -10.83
CA GLY A 169 -5.43 11.74 -9.89
C GLY A 169 -5.26 13.15 -10.47
N LEU A 170 -4.89 13.34 -11.73
CA LEU A 170 -4.60 14.68 -12.25
C LEU A 170 -5.80 15.33 -12.93
N ASN A 171 -6.64 14.58 -13.60
CA ASN A 171 -7.74 15.12 -14.40
C ASN A 171 -9.13 14.75 -13.84
N ILE A 172 -9.16 13.90 -12.84
CA ILE A 172 -10.38 13.58 -12.11
C ILE A 172 -10.21 14.16 -10.72
N PRO A 173 -11.05 15.11 -10.31
CA PRO A 173 -10.89 15.82 -9.05
C PRO A 173 -11.00 14.89 -7.83
N TYR A 174 -11.54 13.72 -7.99
CA TYR A 174 -11.58 12.65 -6.99
C TYR A 174 -11.66 11.30 -7.67
N THR A 175 -11.11 10.27 -7.02
CA THR A 175 -11.25 8.88 -7.45
C THR A 175 -12.41 8.24 -6.68
N HIS A 176 -12.86 7.04 -7.18
CA HIS A 176 -13.85 6.21 -6.47
C HIS A 176 -13.48 5.97 -5.01
N GLY A 177 -14.30 6.36 -4.07
CA GLY A 177 -14.05 6.31 -2.64
C GLY A 177 -13.42 7.56 -2.04
N ASP A 178 -13.06 8.56 -2.85
CA ASP A 178 -12.61 9.86 -2.33
C ASP A 178 -13.84 10.70 -1.92
N PRO A 179 -13.87 11.29 -0.73
CA PRO A 179 -14.95 12.17 -0.36
C PRO A 179 -14.95 13.45 -1.19
N ASN A 180 -16.13 13.91 -1.58
CA ASN A 180 -16.35 15.13 -2.37
C ASN A 180 -16.10 16.44 -1.60
N GLU A 181 -15.36 16.38 -0.49
CA GLU A 181 -15.23 17.52 0.41
C GLU A 181 -14.03 18.40 0.08
N THR A 182 -14.10 19.63 0.58
CA THR A 182 -13.02 20.62 0.55
C THR A 182 -11.73 20.05 1.13
N GLY A 183 -10.60 20.20 0.43
CA GLY A 183 -9.33 19.60 0.81
C GLY A 183 -8.87 18.46 -0.11
N ILE A 184 -9.65 18.19 -1.17
CA ILE A 184 -9.30 17.22 -2.22
C ILE A 184 -7.88 17.45 -2.74
N THR A 185 -7.51 18.70 -2.99
CA THR A 185 -6.17 19.03 -3.53
C THR A 185 -5.05 18.56 -2.62
N THR A 186 -5.16 18.78 -1.32
CA THR A 186 -4.13 18.37 -0.35
C THR A 186 -4.05 16.85 -0.23
N ARG A 187 -5.20 16.19 -0.19
CA ARG A 187 -5.27 14.72 -0.16
C ARG A 187 -4.73 14.11 -1.44
N LEU A 188 -5.10 14.69 -2.58
CA LEU A 188 -4.63 14.25 -3.89
C LEU A 188 -3.12 14.42 -4.05
N LEU A 189 -2.58 15.56 -3.64
CA LEU A 189 -1.14 15.81 -3.64
C LEU A 189 -0.41 14.84 -2.71
N GLY A 190 -0.95 14.57 -1.53
CA GLY A 190 -0.42 13.57 -0.60
C GLY A 190 -0.40 12.17 -1.22
N LYS A 191 -1.47 11.77 -1.90
CA LYS A 191 -1.55 10.49 -2.61
C LYS A 191 -0.54 10.37 -3.75
N ILE A 192 -0.42 11.42 -4.57
CA ILE A 192 0.52 11.47 -5.70
C ILE A 192 1.95 11.39 -5.18
N ALA A 193 2.29 12.18 -4.16
CA ALA A 193 3.60 12.16 -3.52
C ALA A 193 3.92 10.78 -2.93
N ALA A 194 2.97 10.19 -2.21
CA ALA A 194 3.11 8.87 -1.63
C ALA A 194 3.34 7.79 -2.70
N ALA A 195 2.57 7.83 -3.80
CA ALA A 195 2.74 6.88 -4.91
C ALA A 195 4.09 7.04 -5.62
N GLY A 196 4.52 8.27 -5.86
CA GLY A 196 5.83 8.57 -6.45
C GLY A 196 6.98 8.07 -5.57
N ILE A 197 6.95 8.35 -4.29
CA ILE A 197 7.96 7.89 -3.32
C ILE A 197 7.97 6.37 -3.24
N LEU A 198 6.82 5.70 -3.15
CA LEU A 198 6.76 4.24 -3.10
C LEU A 198 7.38 3.61 -4.35
N ASN A 199 7.03 4.09 -5.53
CA ASN A 199 7.60 3.59 -6.78
C ASN A 199 9.11 3.78 -6.83
N GLN A 200 9.60 4.96 -6.42
CA GLN A 200 11.04 5.23 -6.37
C GLN A 200 11.78 4.31 -5.38
N LEU A 201 11.19 4.07 -4.22
CA LEU A 201 11.77 3.14 -3.24
C LEU A 201 11.80 1.71 -3.77
N LEU A 202 10.75 1.26 -4.46
CA LEU A 202 10.72 -0.06 -5.09
C LEU A 202 11.75 -0.18 -6.23
N TRP A 203 11.93 0.87 -7.03
CA TRP A 203 12.98 0.89 -8.06
C TRP A 203 14.37 0.82 -7.45
N ASN A 204 14.62 1.55 -6.37
CA ASN A 204 15.90 1.46 -5.66
C ASN A 204 16.13 0.05 -5.11
N LEU A 205 15.11 -0.55 -4.52
CA LEU A 205 15.19 -1.92 -4.00
C LEU A 205 15.45 -2.94 -5.12
N ALA A 206 14.92 -2.72 -6.32
CA ALA A 206 15.16 -3.58 -7.48
C ALA A 206 16.63 -3.60 -7.96
N HIS A 207 17.47 -2.67 -7.51
CA HIS A 207 18.91 -2.68 -7.77
C HIS A 207 19.69 -3.57 -6.79
N THR A 208 19.04 -4.06 -5.73
CA THR A 208 19.67 -5.01 -4.81
C THR A 208 19.87 -6.36 -5.50
N PRO A 209 21.08 -6.94 -5.49
CA PRO A 209 21.29 -8.27 -6.02
C PRO A 209 20.30 -9.29 -5.43
N GLU A 210 19.90 -10.26 -6.22
CA GLU A 210 18.95 -11.33 -5.84
C GLU A 210 17.49 -10.89 -5.65
N ILE A 211 17.18 -9.60 -5.83
CA ILE A 211 15.79 -9.09 -5.73
C ILE A 211 15.24 -8.78 -7.14
N ASP A 212 14.19 -9.50 -7.54
CA ASP A 212 13.43 -9.23 -8.78
C ASP A 212 12.11 -8.56 -8.42
N ILE A 213 12.00 -7.26 -8.71
CA ILE A 213 10.77 -6.48 -8.55
C ILE A 213 10.26 -6.03 -9.91
N ARG A 214 8.97 -6.21 -10.13
CA ARG A 214 8.23 -5.69 -11.29
C ARG A 214 7.15 -4.75 -10.82
N ILE A 215 7.05 -3.60 -11.44
CA ILE A 215 6.01 -2.60 -11.16
C ILE A 215 5.11 -2.53 -12.38
N VAL A 216 3.84 -2.85 -12.20
CA VAL A 216 2.80 -2.66 -13.20
C VAL A 216 2.10 -1.36 -12.90
N ILE A 217 2.27 -0.38 -13.78
CA ILE A 217 1.64 0.93 -13.66
C ILE A 217 0.55 0.99 -14.72
N PRO A 218 -0.74 1.04 -14.34
CA PRO A 218 -1.81 1.20 -15.30
C PRO A 218 -1.66 2.51 -16.05
N ALA A 219 -1.68 2.47 -17.38
CA ALA A 219 -1.75 3.67 -18.19
C ALA A 219 -3.20 4.13 -18.27
N THR A 220 -3.46 5.39 -17.92
CA THR A 220 -4.78 6.01 -18.10
C THR A 220 -4.66 7.14 -19.10
N LEU A 221 -5.41 7.03 -20.20
CA LEU A 221 -5.57 8.14 -21.13
C LEU A 221 -6.76 8.99 -20.66
N VAL A 222 -6.51 10.26 -20.36
CA VAL A 222 -7.57 11.18 -19.96
C VAL A 222 -7.79 12.18 -21.09
N GLY A 223 -8.99 12.21 -21.62
CA GLY A 223 -9.44 13.13 -22.64
C GLY A 223 -10.70 13.90 -22.20
N TRP A 224 -11.10 14.88 -22.99
CA TRP A 224 -12.32 15.67 -22.75
C TRP A 224 -13.60 14.95 -23.22
N GLU A 225 -13.45 13.77 -23.81
CA GLU A 225 -14.56 12.93 -24.22
C GLU A 225 -14.92 11.88 -23.16
N PRO A 226 -16.14 11.34 -23.19
CA PRO A 226 -16.52 10.24 -22.34
C PRO A 226 -15.49 9.11 -22.45
N VAL A 227 -15.08 8.55 -21.32
CA VAL A 227 -14.17 7.42 -21.30
C VAL A 227 -14.77 6.29 -22.13
N ARG A 228 -14.18 5.99 -23.24
CA ARG A 228 -14.51 4.83 -24.06
C ARG A 228 -13.54 3.72 -23.71
N GLN A 229 -14.02 2.51 -23.61
CA GLN A 229 -13.17 1.35 -23.48
C GLN A 229 -12.47 1.12 -24.82
N TYR A 230 -11.15 1.29 -24.84
CA TYR A 230 -10.33 0.96 -25.99
C TYR A 230 -9.73 -0.41 -25.80
N GLU A 231 -9.86 -1.25 -26.80
CA GLU A 231 -9.11 -2.49 -26.87
C GLU A 231 -7.66 -2.18 -27.24
N ILE A 232 -6.73 -2.70 -26.46
CA ILE A 232 -5.30 -2.58 -26.75
C ILE A 232 -4.91 -3.77 -27.62
N TYR A 233 -4.41 -3.50 -28.79
CA TYR A 233 -3.94 -4.52 -29.73
C TYR A 233 -2.42 -4.61 -29.70
N HIS A 234 -1.90 -5.83 -29.77
CA HIS A 234 -0.48 -6.06 -29.91
C HIS A 234 -0.04 -5.72 -31.34
N ASP A 235 0.84 -4.74 -31.47
CA ASP A 235 1.32 -4.23 -32.78
C ASP A 235 2.49 -5.06 -33.34
N GLN A 236 2.40 -6.36 -33.36
CA GLN A 236 3.48 -7.16 -33.94
C GLN A 236 3.19 -7.81 -35.29
N LYS A 237 2.04 -7.61 -35.90
CA LYS A 237 1.88 -7.90 -37.34
C LYS A 237 0.65 -7.16 -37.85
N SER A 238 0.87 -6.28 -38.74
CA SER A 238 -0.10 -5.37 -39.35
C SER A 238 -1.31 -6.02 -40.04
N ASN A 239 -1.53 -7.29 -39.95
CA ASN A 239 -2.62 -8.01 -40.63
C ASN A 239 -3.55 -8.81 -39.74
N GLY A 240 -3.41 -8.75 -38.43
CA GLY A 240 -4.32 -9.42 -37.53
C GLY A 240 -4.39 -8.67 -36.20
N LYS A 241 -5.44 -7.94 -35.98
CA LYS A 241 -5.70 -7.27 -34.72
C LYS A 241 -6.29 -8.30 -33.75
N GLU A 242 -5.48 -8.87 -32.89
CA GLU A 242 -5.99 -9.66 -31.76
C GLU A 242 -5.98 -8.80 -30.50
N PRO A 243 -7.09 -8.72 -29.76
CA PRO A 243 -7.12 -8.05 -28.49
C PRO A 243 -6.24 -8.77 -27.46
N LEU A 244 -5.53 -8.03 -26.66
CA LEU A 244 -4.84 -8.58 -25.49
C LEU A 244 -5.89 -9.11 -24.49
N ARG A 245 -5.93 -10.39 -24.28
CA ARG A 245 -6.77 -11.08 -23.30
C ARG A 245 -6.10 -11.15 -21.93
#